data_5874ca375fe4c6905b283748b9ac43f9
#
_entry.id   5874ca375fe4c6905b283748b9ac43f9
#
_cell.length_a   1.000
_cell.length_b   1.000
_cell.length_c   1.000
_cell.angle_alpha   90.00
_cell.angle_beta   90.00
_cell.angle_gamma   90.00
#
_symmetry.space_group_name_H-M   'P 1'
#
loop_
_entity.id
_entity.type
_entity.pdbx_description
1 polymer ?
#
loop_
_entity_poly.entity_id
_entity_poly.type
_entity_poly.pdbx_seq_one_letter_code
_entity_poly.pdbx_strand_id
1 'polypeptide(L)'
;MRLYLIFVLCLFGLKSNAHEMTPTYPVLDSSYINGVVVAKMKLFNRREDVEYYQVEVFTEDWKPVKFATTTRLLKVGYNKNKLFNVYIRFVDVKRTKYICTTSKIFKGGNQETLVSSMICSKIK
;
A
#
# COMPACT_ATOMS: atom_id res chain seq x y z
N MET A 1 1.75 11.26 44.04
CA MET A 1 2.91 11.48 43.16
C MET A 1 3.19 10.31 42.19
N ARG A 2 2.99 9.06 42.57
CA ARG A 2 3.23 7.92 41.66
C ARG A 2 2.24 7.81 40.50
N LEU A 3 1.00 8.29 40.65
CA LEU A 3 -0.01 8.25 39.58
C LEU A 3 0.23 9.26 38.46
N TYR A 4 0.85 10.40 38.76
CA TYR A 4 1.12 11.42 37.74
C TYR A 4 2.26 11.04 36.79
N LEU A 5 3.19 10.21 37.24
CA LEU A 5 4.31 9.77 36.42
C LEU A 5 3.86 8.81 35.31
N ILE A 6 2.84 7.99 35.58
CA ILE A 6 2.28 7.04 34.61
C ILE A 6 1.50 7.77 33.52
N PHE A 7 0.83 8.87 33.87
CA PHE A 7 0.04 9.64 32.90
C PHE A 7 0.91 10.43 31.91
N VAL A 8 2.09 10.85 32.34
CA VAL A 8 3.05 11.57 31.47
C VAL A 8 3.73 10.63 30.48
N LEU A 9 3.93 9.36 30.82
CA LEU A 9 4.54 8.38 29.91
C LEU A 9 3.60 7.99 28.74
N CYS A 10 2.30 8.11 28.91
CA CYS A 10 1.33 7.81 27.83
C CYS A 10 1.22 8.91 26.78
N LEU A 11 1.79 10.08 27.01
CA LEU A 11 1.75 11.21 26.07
C LEU A 11 2.87 11.18 25.00
N PHE A 12 3.86 10.32 25.17
CA PHE A 12 4.85 10.06 24.13
C PHE A 12 4.33 8.96 23.20
N GLY A 13 3.24 9.27 22.48
CA GLY A 13 2.75 8.42 21.40
C GLY A 13 3.88 8.19 20.40
N LEU A 14 4.32 6.95 20.26
CA LEU A 14 5.24 6.55 19.22
C LEU A 14 4.61 6.90 17.87
N LYS A 15 5.16 7.89 17.20
CA LYS A 15 4.75 8.21 15.83
C LYS A 15 5.19 7.05 14.94
N SER A 16 4.26 6.16 14.59
CA SER A 16 4.53 5.17 13.57
C SER A 16 4.44 5.86 12.21
N ASN A 17 5.57 6.00 11.53
CA ASN A 17 5.62 6.47 10.17
C ASN A 17 5.35 5.29 9.23
N ALA A 18 4.18 5.25 8.64
CA ALA A 18 3.80 4.31 7.61
C ALA A 18 3.52 5.06 6.31
N HIS A 19 3.54 4.34 5.18
CA HIS A 19 3.03 4.91 3.94
C HIS A 19 1.50 4.94 3.94
N GLU A 20 0.93 5.74 3.07
CA GLU A 20 -0.52 5.83 2.89
C GLU A 20 -0.91 5.45 1.47
N MET A 21 -2.05 4.81 1.33
CA MET A 21 -2.63 4.48 0.03
C MET A 21 -4.08 4.95 -0.01
N THR A 22 -4.43 5.67 -1.05
CA THR A 22 -5.78 6.15 -1.31
C THR A 22 -6.25 5.76 -2.70
N PRO A 23 -7.55 5.59 -2.93
CA PRO A 23 -8.62 5.60 -1.93
C PRO A 23 -8.60 4.35 -1.04
N THR A 24 -9.18 4.45 0.15
CA THR A 24 -9.31 3.32 1.09
C THR A 24 -10.24 2.23 0.55
N TYR A 25 -11.28 2.65 -0.17
CA TYR A 25 -12.27 1.77 -0.81
C TYR A 25 -12.38 2.12 -2.30
N PRO A 26 -11.43 1.67 -3.13
CA PRO A 26 -11.44 1.98 -4.54
C PRO A 26 -12.63 1.35 -5.26
N VAL A 27 -13.11 2.05 -6.27
CA VAL A 27 -14.12 1.57 -7.19
C VAL A 27 -13.43 1.11 -8.47
N LEU A 28 -13.84 -0.02 -9.00
CA LEU A 28 -13.35 -0.52 -10.27
C LEU A 28 -14.16 0.10 -11.42
N ASP A 29 -13.48 0.92 -12.20
CA ASP A 29 -14.07 1.59 -13.37
C ASP A 29 -13.76 0.85 -14.65
N SER A 30 -14.53 1.12 -15.69
CA SER A 30 -14.22 0.65 -17.04
C SER A 30 -12.89 1.22 -17.51
N SER A 31 -12.03 0.37 -18.06
CA SER A 31 -10.80 0.81 -18.69
C SER A 31 -10.98 1.02 -20.20
N TYR A 32 -9.95 1.54 -20.86
CA TYR A 32 -9.92 1.65 -22.32
C TYR A 32 -9.72 0.30 -23.03
N ILE A 33 -9.47 -0.77 -22.26
CA ILE A 33 -9.32 -2.13 -22.76
C ILE A 33 -10.59 -2.92 -22.48
N ASN A 34 -11.17 -3.54 -23.51
CA ASN A 34 -12.35 -4.40 -23.35
C ASN A 34 -12.06 -5.58 -22.43
N GLY A 35 -12.96 -5.83 -21.50
CA GLY A 35 -12.85 -6.93 -20.55
C GLY A 35 -11.86 -6.68 -19.40
N VAL A 36 -11.41 -5.44 -19.24
CA VAL A 36 -10.49 -5.04 -18.18
C VAL A 36 -11.05 -3.81 -17.46
N VAL A 37 -11.04 -3.86 -16.14
CA VAL A 37 -11.40 -2.74 -15.26
C VAL A 37 -10.15 -2.15 -14.63
N VAL A 38 -10.25 -0.93 -14.14
CA VAL A 38 -9.12 -0.19 -13.57
C VAL A 38 -9.47 0.38 -12.20
N ALA A 39 -8.55 0.24 -11.27
CA ALA A 39 -8.53 0.98 -10.01
C ALA A 39 -7.44 2.05 -10.07
N LYS A 40 -7.82 3.31 -9.85
CA LYS A 40 -6.90 4.44 -9.81
C LYS A 40 -6.46 4.66 -8.36
N MET A 41 -5.17 4.50 -8.11
CA MET A 41 -4.61 4.52 -6.77
C MET A 41 -3.54 5.60 -6.64
N LYS A 42 -3.31 6.03 -5.40
CA LYS A 42 -2.21 6.93 -5.06
C LYS A 42 -1.52 6.42 -3.80
N LEU A 43 -0.20 6.34 -3.85
CA LEU A 43 0.65 6.03 -2.72
C LEU A 43 1.39 7.29 -2.26
N PHE A 44 1.38 7.54 -0.96
CA PHE A 44 2.15 8.59 -0.32
C PHE A 44 3.17 7.98 0.63
N ASN A 45 4.46 8.28 0.41
CA ASN A 45 5.54 7.74 1.24
C ASN A 45 5.89 8.70 2.38
N ARG A 46 5.65 8.27 3.62
CA ARG A 46 6.04 9.01 4.84
C ARG A 46 7.31 8.47 5.49
N ARG A 47 8.00 7.53 4.86
CA ARG A 47 9.19 6.89 5.41
C ARG A 47 10.45 7.39 4.72
N GLU A 48 11.44 7.77 5.53
CA GLU A 48 12.77 8.16 5.02
C GLU A 48 13.63 6.94 4.67
N ASP A 49 13.37 5.79 5.30
CA ASP A 49 14.16 4.57 5.18
C ASP A 49 13.74 3.66 4.02
N VAL A 50 12.62 3.95 3.36
CA VAL A 50 12.07 3.14 2.27
C VAL A 50 11.71 4.01 1.08
N GLU A 51 12.11 3.58 -0.12
CA GLU A 51 11.76 4.22 -1.39
C GLU A 51 10.93 3.32 -2.31
N TYR A 52 10.89 2.01 -2.06
CA TYR A 52 10.27 1.04 -2.95
C TYR A 52 9.08 0.36 -2.30
N TYR A 53 8.01 0.24 -3.08
CA TYR A 53 6.77 -0.40 -2.66
C TYR A 53 6.29 -1.36 -3.74
N GLN A 54 6.03 -2.59 -3.37
CA GLN A 54 5.52 -3.61 -4.28
C GLN A 54 4.00 -3.60 -4.26
N VAL A 55 3.40 -3.58 -5.45
CA VAL A 55 1.94 -3.67 -5.63
C VAL A 55 1.55 -5.13 -5.75
N GLU A 56 0.51 -5.52 -5.03
CA GLU A 56 -0.09 -6.85 -5.08
C GLU A 56 -1.61 -6.76 -5.00
N VAL A 57 -2.28 -7.74 -5.54
CA VAL A 57 -3.76 -7.83 -5.54
C VAL A 57 -4.17 -9.19 -5.01
N PHE A 58 -5.15 -9.21 -4.11
CA PHE A 58 -5.57 -10.42 -3.41
C PHE A 58 -7.08 -10.63 -3.41
N THR A 59 -7.47 -11.89 -3.28
CA THR A 59 -8.83 -12.30 -2.93
C THR A 59 -9.10 -12.07 -1.44
N GLU A 60 -10.34 -12.31 -1.01
CA GLU A 60 -10.70 -12.27 0.42
C GLU A 60 -9.88 -13.25 1.27
N ASP A 61 -9.51 -14.40 0.69
CA ASP A 61 -8.66 -15.42 1.32
C ASP A 61 -7.17 -15.17 1.16
N TRP A 62 -6.79 -13.98 0.72
CA TRP A 62 -5.39 -13.57 0.49
C TRP A 62 -4.65 -14.38 -0.57
N LYS A 63 -5.38 -14.92 -1.54
CA LYS A 63 -4.78 -15.55 -2.72
C LYS A 63 -4.47 -14.50 -3.77
N PRO A 64 -3.31 -14.58 -4.45
CA PRO A 64 -2.94 -13.63 -5.48
C PRO A 64 -3.94 -13.62 -6.65
N VAL A 65 -4.24 -12.41 -7.13
CA VAL A 65 -5.04 -12.18 -8.35
C VAL A 65 -4.12 -11.60 -9.41
N LYS A 66 -4.25 -12.08 -10.64
CA LYS A 66 -3.52 -11.51 -11.78
C LYS A 66 -3.98 -10.07 -12.03
N PHE A 67 -3.02 -9.20 -12.19
CA PHE A 67 -3.26 -7.79 -12.53
C PHE A 67 -2.15 -7.26 -13.42
N ALA A 68 -2.44 -6.14 -14.07
CA ALA A 68 -1.44 -5.38 -14.82
C ALA A 68 -1.30 -3.98 -14.22
N THR A 69 -0.11 -3.46 -14.26
CA THR A 69 0.22 -2.10 -13.87
C THR A 69 1.46 -1.66 -14.64
N THR A 70 1.71 -0.36 -14.71
CA THR A 70 2.89 0.16 -15.40
C THR A 70 4.18 -0.36 -14.78
N THR A 71 4.23 -0.43 -13.44
CA THR A 71 5.33 -1.05 -12.72
C THR A 71 4.82 -1.65 -11.42
N ARG A 72 5.22 -2.88 -11.13
CA ARG A 72 4.85 -3.57 -9.89
C ARG A 72 5.65 -3.10 -8.69
N LEU A 73 6.80 -2.49 -8.94
CA LEU A 73 7.67 -1.93 -7.94
C LEU A 73 7.69 -0.41 -8.09
N LEU A 74 6.97 0.28 -7.22
CA LEU A 74 6.87 1.74 -7.24
C LEU A 74 8.06 2.34 -6.51
N LYS A 75 8.77 3.25 -7.15
CA LYS A 75 9.76 4.09 -6.49
C LYS A 75 9.11 5.41 -6.10
N VAL A 76 9.02 5.65 -4.79
CA VAL A 76 8.41 6.87 -4.23
C VAL A 76 9.33 7.43 -3.17
N GLY A 77 9.91 8.59 -3.42
CA GLY A 77 10.79 9.26 -2.46
C GLY A 77 10.07 9.69 -1.19
N TYR A 78 10.85 10.00 -0.17
CA TYR A 78 10.31 10.51 1.09
C TYR A 78 9.43 11.73 0.87
N ASN A 79 8.28 11.74 1.52
CA ASN A 79 7.29 12.82 1.48
C ASN A 79 6.76 13.13 0.07
N LYS A 80 6.87 12.17 -0.84
CA LYS A 80 6.35 12.23 -2.21
C LYS A 80 5.15 11.30 -2.36
N ASN A 81 4.37 11.54 -3.40
CA ASN A 81 3.29 10.66 -3.78
C ASN A 81 3.45 10.18 -5.22
N LYS A 82 2.79 9.08 -5.54
CA LYS A 82 2.77 8.53 -6.89
C LYS A 82 1.39 7.96 -7.20
N LEU A 83 0.87 8.36 -8.34
CA LEU A 83 -0.35 7.77 -8.91
C LEU A 83 0.01 6.50 -9.65
N PHE A 84 -0.81 5.48 -9.50
CA PHE A 84 -0.68 4.25 -10.25
C PHE A 84 -2.05 3.63 -10.51
N ASN A 85 -2.14 2.89 -11.59
CA ASN A 85 -3.36 2.20 -11.99
C ASN A 85 -3.17 0.69 -11.86
N VAL A 86 -4.19 0.03 -11.37
CA VAL A 86 -4.25 -1.43 -11.27
C VAL A 86 -5.33 -1.92 -12.21
N TYR A 87 -4.94 -2.71 -13.20
CA TYR A 87 -5.85 -3.26 -14.22
C TYR A 87 -6.15 -4.72 -13.87
N ILE A 88 -7.43 -5.04 -13.79
CA ILE A 88 -7.94 -6.36 -13.40
C ILE A 88 -8.87 -6.85 -14.49
N ARG A 89 -8.74 -8.13 -14.85
CA ARG A 89 -9.67 -8.74 -15.82
C ARG A 89 -11.09 -8.75 -15.23
N PHE A 90 -12.06 -8.42 -16.06
CA PHE A 90 -13.46 -8.40 -15.65
C PHE A 90 -13.91 -9.73 -15.03
N VAL A 91 -13.41 -10.85 -15.54
CA VAL A 91 -13.72 -12.19 -15.02
C VAL A 91 -13.23 -12.41 -13.58
N ASP A 92 -12.25 -11.63 -13.13
CA ASP A 92 -11.67 -11.73 -11.79
C ASP A 92 -12.27 -10.73 -10.78
N VAL A 93 -13.14 -9.82 -11.22
CA VAL A 93 -13.68 -8.73 -10.39
C VAL A 93 -14.36 -9.24 -9.12
N LYS A 94 -15.20 -10.27 -9.25
CA LYS A 94 -15.98 -10.81 -8.12
C LYS A 94 -15.09 -11.38 -7.01
N ARG A 95 -13.96 -11.95 -7.37
CA ARG A 95 -13.03 -12.56 -6.42
C ARG A 95 -11.95 -11.61 -5.91
N THR A 96 -11.77 -10.46 -6.54
CA THR A 96 -10.76 -9.48 -6.16
C THR A 96 -11.26 -8.63 -5.00
N LYS A 97 -10.49 -8.58 -3.92
CA LYS A 97 -10.89 -7.88 -2.70
C LYS A 97 -9.95 -6.79 -2.26
N TYR A 98 -8.65 -7.00 -2.38
CA TYR A 98 -7.64 -6.08 -1.84
C TYR A 98 -6.61 -5.69 -2.88
N ILE A 99 -6.25 -4.40 -2.88
CA ILE A 99 -5.06 -3.88 -3.54
C ILE A 99 -4.11 -3.46 -2.43
N CYS A 100 -2.92 -4.02 -2.42
CA CYS A 100 -1.95 -3.83 -1.35
C CYS A 100 -0.64 -3.28 -1.87
N THR A 101 0.02 -2.48 -1.04
CA THR A 101 1.40 -2.06 -1.26
C THR A 101 2.26 -2.43 -0.06
N THR A 102 3.40 -3.05 -0.32
CA THR A 102 4.32 -3.52 0.71
C THR A 102 5.67 -2.85 0.53
N SER A 103 6.22 -2.31 1.62
CA SER A 103 7.53 -1.68 1.60
C SER A 103 8.63 -2.69 1.31
N LYS A 104 9.56 -2.34 0.44
CA LYS A 104 10.72 -3.16 0.06
C LYS A 104 12.00 -2.35 0.20
N ILE A 105 13.07 -3.01 0.63
CA ILE A 105 14.37 -2.39 0.74
C ILE A 105 15.30 -3.03 -0.27
N PHE A 106 15.85 -2.17 -1.12
CA PHE A 106 16.79 -2.57 -2.15
C PHE A 106 18.17 -1.94 -2.02
N LYS A 107 18.42 -1.21 -0.94
CA LYS A 107 19.76 -0.71 -0.70
C LYS A 107 20.63 -1.86 -0.24
N GLY A 108 21.50 -2.31 -1.12
CA GLY A 108 22.59 -3.21 -0.77
C GLY A 108 23.40 -2.59 0.35
N GLY A 109 23.58 -3.31 1.46
CA GLY A 109 24.25 -2.84 2.64
C GLY A 109 23.38 -3.02 3.87
N ASN A 110 23.99 -2.92 4.97
CA ASN A 110 23.61 -3.25 6.33
C ASN A 110 22.39 -2.52 6.92
N GLN A 111 21.50 -1.98 6.12
CA GLN A 111 20.24 -1.42 6.61
C GLN A 111 19.16 -2.50 6.63
N GLU A 112 19.12 -3.22 7.72
CA GLU A 112 17.96 -4.00 8.06
C GLU A 112 16.84 -3.03 8.40
N THR A 113 15.83 -2.87 7.54
CA THR A 113 14.59 -2.38 8.07
C THR A 113 13.99 -3.50 8.88
N LEU A 114 13.90 -3.23 10.12
CA LEU A 114 13.28 -4.09 11.09
C LEU A 114 11.77 -4.20 10.89
N VAL A 115 11.15 -3.32 10.08
CA VAL A 115 9.70 -3.26 9.90
C VAL A 115 9.35 -3.13 8.42
N SER A 116 8.82 -4.20 7.84
CA SER A 116 8.09 -4.17 6.58
C SER A 116 6.64 -3.80 6.86
N SER A 117 6.11 -2.83 6.14
CA SER A 117 4.70 -2.42 6.25
C SER A 117 3.93 -2.78 4.99
N MET A 118 2.75 -3.38 5.19
CA MET A 118 1.80 -3.65 4.12
C MET A 118 0.51 -2.88 4.41
N ILE A 119 0.04 -2.12 3.43
CA ILE A 119 -1.23 -1.40 3.50
C ILE A 119 -2.10 -1.87 2.36
N CYS A 120 -3.36 -2.15 2.67
CA CYS A 120 -4.34 -2.64 1.71
C CYS A 120 -5.55 -1.72 1.64
N SER A 121 -6.01 -1.49 0.41
CA SER A 121 -7.30 -0.88 0.14
C SER A 121 -8.29 -1.98 -0.21
N LYS A 122 -9.48 -1.91 0.38
CA LYS A 122 -10.54 -2.89 0.15
C LYS A 122 -11.45 -2.41 -0.97
N ILE A 123 -11.54 -3.17 -2.04
CA ILE A 123 -12.40 -2.85 -3.19
C ILE A 123 -13.86 -2.84 -2.75
N LYS A 124 -14.52 -1.79 -3.17
CA LYS A 124 -15.92 -1.54 -2.84
C LYS A 124 -16.87 -2.42 -3.62
#